data_c2ff380e799f82acda6ecc06606c6a97
#
_entry.id   c2ff380e799f82acda6ecc06606c6a97
#
_cell.length_a   1.000
_cell.length_b   1.000
_cell.length_c   1.000
_cell.angle_alpha   90.00
_cell.angle_beta   90.00
_cell.angle_gamma   90.00
#
_symmetry.space_group_name_H-M   'P 1'
#
loop_
_entity.id
_entity.type
_entity.pdbx_description
1 polymer ?
#
loop_
_entity_poly.entity_id
_entity_poly.type
_entity_poly.pdbx_seq_one_letter_code
_entity_poly.pdbx_strand_id
1 'polypeptide(L)'
;MGECKIKATCDELNRFLSTLSQPSTPSPEVHIARVTSNNSSPDEAYRCKCSFQICTDGNDNNLICVIRENGNICQLPHGIFSPANFRIREAMSSLMDVLNQRNVELVEDDTKSNCRFPQMRENLTSVTFDTSWDEKECLVTMHYGPPGIQRLWFDRWKEEAKIVAEECRFLRVTGRSKGVKLFVTTSNCVAVGTNDSLSEEGIIQDTLWLSLRQRSDYQESIYHIHSVTLEEPEQSTDILNVRIQYQKPATAFQHPNAGVMLTSLHWIMNTLSNISYKQMASKLPDATKKKLRLLEMYNGAGAHTIPLAKSMLLSEIVAVELDERLVNACINNCRLNNCLKREGLDASETLVDVFKGDAAEWAAKTLRCLKKENGSDEYNEFDILLVDPPRQGLDKTVCEMAIKGTFSHVIYISCGRRALIRDLTLLCTDFDIADVAVIDLFPGTDAVETLIHLKRK
;
A
#
# COMPACT_ATOMS: atom_id res chain seq x y z
N MET A 1 -14.57 20.41 0.45
CA MET A 1 -13.12 20.39 0.71
C MET A 1 -12.35 19.58 -0.36
N GLY A 2 -12.80 18.39 -0.74
CA GLY A 2 -12.09 17.53 -1.72
C GLY A 2 -11.80 18.18 -3.06
N GLU A 3 -12.80 18.79 -3.71
CA GLU A 3 -12.60 19.46 -5.00
C GLU A 3 -11.61 20.64 -4.94
N CYS A 4 -11.57 21.36 -3.82
CA CYS A 4 -10.69 22.52 -3.64
C CYS A 4 -9.19 22.10 -3.59
N LYS A 5 -8.85 20.99 -2.90
CA LYS A 5 -7.45 20.53 -2.80
C LYS A 5 -6.95 19.94 -4.11
N ILE A 6 -7.79 19.17 -4.82
CA ILE A 6 -7.46 18.61 -6.14
C ILE A 6 -7.21 19.76 -7.10
N LYS A 7 -8.13 20.73 -7.16
CA LYS A 7 -7.98 21.92 -8.00
C LYS A 7 -6.68 22.67 -7.65
N ALA A 8 -6.41 22.91 -6.35
CA ALA A 8 -5.18 23.59 -5.93
C ALA A 8 -3.91 22.82 -6.35
N THR A 9 -3.94 21.48 -6.30
CA THR A 9 -2.83 20.65 -6.75
C THR A 9 -2.67 20.72 -8.28
N CYS A 10 -3.76 20.62 -9.03
CA CYS A 10 -3.74 20.78 -10.48
C CYS A 10 -3.24 22.16 -10.89
N ASP A 11 -3.69 23.23 -10.22
CA ASP A 11 -3.26 24.60 -10.50
C ASP A 11 -1.76 24.82 -10.21
N GLU A 12 -1.23 24.17 -9.15
CA GLU A 12 0.20 24.21 -8.83
C GLU A 12 1.03 23.43 -9.85
N LEU A 13 0.59 22.23 -10.23
CA LEU A 13 1.21 21.43 -11.28
C LEU A 13 1.17 22.15 -12.63
N ASN A 14 0.04 22.73 -13.01
CA ASN A 14 -0.08 23.48 -14.27
C ASN A 14 0.84 24.71 -14.29
N ARG A 15 0.96 25.44 -13.17
CA ARG A 15 1.93 26.53 -13.05
C ARG A 15 3.35 26.02 -13.19
N PHE A 16 3.71 24.91 -12.55
CA PHE A 16 5.03 24.30 -12.70
C PHE A 16 5.27 23.87 -14.15
N LEU A 17 4.33 23.15 -14.76
CA LEU A 17 4.39 22.73 -16.17
C LEU A 17 4.59 23.92 -17.11
N SER A 18 3.92 25.04 -16.88
CA SER A 18 4.08 26.25 -17.69
C SER A 18 5.48 26.85 -17.60
N THR A 19 6.22 26.62 -16.50
CA THR A 19 7.62 27.05 -16.37
C THR A 19 8.60 26.16 -17.15
N LEU A 20 8.22 24.91 -17.41
CA LEU A 20 9.04 23.93 -18.14
C LEU A 20 8.81 23.97 -19.64
N SER A 21 7.65 24.46 -20.09
CA SER A 21 7.24 24.42 -21.50
C SER A 21 8.18 25.22 -22.37
N GLN A 22 8.86 24.54 -23.28
CA GLN A 22 9.44 25.19 -24.44
C GLN A 22 8.32 25.49 -25.44
N PRO A 23 8.43 26.57 -26.25
CA PRO A 23 7.34 26.99 -27.17
C PRO A 23 6.89 25.96 -28.20
N SER A 24 7.58 24.85 -28.35
CA SER A 24 7.38 23.83 -29.39
C SER A 24 6.68 22.53 -28.93
N THR A 25 6.45 22.33 -27.64
CA THR A 25 5.77 21.11 -27.15
C THR A 25 4.52 21.47 -26.32
N PRO A 26 3.35 20.88 -26.61
CA PRO A 26 2.18 21.11 -25.77
C PRO A 26 2.45 20.55 -24.36
N SER A 27 2.07 21.33 -23.35
CA SER A 27 2.11 20.86 -21.96
C SER A 27 1.21 19.62 -21.81
N PRO A 28 1.64 18.60 -21.06
CA PRO A 28 0.78 17.45 -20.77
C PRO A 28 -0.48 17.90 -20.02
N GLU A 29 -1.60 17.27 -20.33
CA GLU A 29 -2.85 17.51 -19.60
C GLU A 29 -2.79 16.82 -18.25
N VAL A 30 -3.21 17.52 -17.17
CA VAL A 30 -3.31 16.94 -15.83
C VAL A 30 -4.66 16.23 -15.72
N HIS A 31 -4.63 14.91 -15.63
CA HIS A 31 -5.83 14.11 -15.49
C HIS A 31 -6.23 13.95 -14.03
N ILE A 32 -7.52 14.12 -13.73
CA ILE A 32 -8.08 13.82 -12.40
C ILE A 32 -8.61 12.39 -12.44
N ALA A 33 -7.89 11.47 -11.81
CA ALA A 33 -8.35 10.10 -11.67
C ALA A 33 -9.36 10.01 -10.52
N ARG A 34 -10.60 9.63 -10.84
CA ARG A 34 -11.64 9.42 -9.85
C ARG A 34 -11.57 8.00 -9.34
N VAL A 35 -11.51 7.84 -8.01
CA VAL A 35 -11.66 6.55 -7.37
C VAL A 35 -13.13 6.15 -7.46
N THR A 36 -13.42 5.07 -8.16
CA THR A 36 -14.73 4.45 -8.11
C THR A 36 -14.84 3.67 -6.81
N SER A 37 -15.44 4.28 -5.79
CA SER A 37 -15.85 3.53 -4.60
C SER A 37 -17.19 2.85 -4.90
N ASN A 38 -17.33 1.59 -4.51
CA ASN A 38 -18.63 0.89 -4.52
C ASN A 38 -19.63 1.46 -3.49
N ASN A 39 -19.23 2.48 -2.72
CA ASN A 39 -20.00 3.10 -1.67
C ASN A 39 -20.66 4.40 -2.15
N SER A 40 -21.85 4.63 -1.69
CA SER A 40 -22.74 5.76 -2.06
C SER A 40 -22.22 7.14 -1.66
N SER A 41 -21.13 7.25 -0.92
CA SER A 41 -20.46 8.50 -0.55
C SER A 41 -18.95 8.39 -0.74
N PRO A 42 -18.33 9.23 -1.59
CA PRO A 42 -16.88 9.18 -1.82
C PRO A 42 -16.04 9.59 -0.59
N ASP A 43 -16.66 10.27 0.39
CA ASP A 43 -15.99 10.80 1.58
C ASP A 43 -16.06 9.84 2.78
N GLU A 44 -16.71 8.69 2.64
CA GLU A 44 -16.94 7.73 3.70
C GLU A 44 -16.40 6.33 3.34
N ALA A 45 -16.09 5.56 4.40
CA ALA A 45 -15.80 4.13 4.30
C ALA A 45 -14.64 3.72 3.38
N TYR A 46 -13.67 4.59 3.12
CA TYR A 46 -12.55 4.32 2.21
C TYR A 46 -11.30 3.75 2.89
N ARG A 47 -11.18 3.88 4.24
CA ARG A 47 -9.97 3.45 4.96
C ARG A 47 -10.05 1.99 5.35
N CYS A 48 -9.08 1.21 4.90
CA CYS A 48 -8.87 -0.18 5.32
C CYS A 48 -7.85 -0.32 6.47
N LYS A 49 -7.27 0.80 6.95
CA LYS A 49 -6.40 0.85 8.13
C LYS A 49 -6.64 2.10 8.94
N CYS A 50 -6.91 1.94 10.24
CA CYS A 50 -7.16 3.02 11.19
C CYS A 50 -6.52 2.72 12.54
N SER A 51 -5.91 3.75 13.16
CA SER A 51 -5.35 3.66 14.51
C SER A 51 -6.02 4.69 15.40
N PHE A 52 -6.44 4.26 16.59
CA PHE A 52 -7.10 5.09 17.59
C PHE A 52 -6.34 5.04 18.89
N GLN A 53 -6.22 6.18 19.57
CA GLN A 53 -5.81 6.20 20.97
C GLN A 53 -6.95 5.70 21.85
N ILE A 54 -6.60 5.07 22.97
CA ILE A 54 -7.56 4.60 23.97
C ILE A 54 -7.46 5.50 25.18
N CYS A 55 -8.61 5.99 25.61
CA CYS A 55 -8.77 6.71 26.87
C CYS A 55 -9.90 6.09 27.69
N THR A 56 -9.97 6.41 28.96
CA THR A 56 -11.12 6.09 29.80
C THR A 56 -12.06 7.29 29.86
N ASP A 57 -13.37 7.08 29.80
CA ASP A 57 -14.31 8.11 30.14
C ASP A 57 -14.23 8.41 31.64
N GLY A 58 -14.39 9.65 32.01
CA GLY A 58 -14.22 10.10 33.41
C GLY A 58 -15.32 9.62 34.38
N ASN A 59 -16.44 9.10 33.90
CA ASN A 59 -17.60 8.76 34.70
C ASN A 59 -17.69 7.27 35.01
N ASP A 60 -17.59 6.43 33.99
CA ASP A 60 -17.85 4.99 34.08
C ASP A 60 -16.59 4.12 33.95
N ASN A 61 -15.42 4.73 33.79
CA ASN A 61 -14.16 4.03 33.54
C ASN A 61 -14.22 3.10 32.30
N ASN A 62 -15.06 3.44 31.32
CA ASN A 62 -15.16 2.71 30.08
C ASN A 62 -14.03 3.12 29.14
N LEU A 63 -13.50 2.16 28.37
CA LEU A 63 -12.55 2.43 27.29
C LEU A 63 -13.29 3.07 26.12
N ILE A 64 -12.72 4.14 25.58
CA ILE A 64 -13.21 4.81 24.40
C ILE A 64 -12.09 5.05 23.39
N CYS A 65 -12.40 4.88 22.11
CA CYS A 65 -11.52 5.27 21.01
C CYS A 65 -11.57 6.79 20.82
N VAL A 66 -10.40 7.40 20.68
CA VAL A 66 -10.28 8.84 20.44
C VAL A 66 -9.31 9.10 19.28
N ILE A 67 -9.50 10.25 18.62
CA ILE A 67 -8.59 10.74 17.58
C ILE A 67 -7.90 12.02 18.05
N ARG A 68 -6.79 12.37 17.42
CA ARG A 68 -6.16 13.69 17.62
C ARG A 68 -6.45 14.58 16.43
N GLU A 69 -7.09 15.71 16.71
CA GLU A 69 -7.30 16.77 15.73
C GLU A 69 -6.66 18.07 16.24
N ASN A 70 -5.77 18.64 15.43
CA ASN A 70 -5.04 19.88 15.76
C ASN A 70 -4.35 19.86 17.13
N GLY A 71 -3.84 18.68 17.54
CA GLY A 71 -3.17 18.48 18.84
C GLY A 71 -4.13 18.17 20.01
N ASN A 72 -5.43 18.28 19.84
CA ASN A 72 -6.43 17.98 20.86
C ASN A 72 -6.94 16.56 20.72
N ILE A 73 -7.29 15.95 21.86
CA ILE A 73 -7.95 14.65 21.90
C ILE A 73 -9.46 14.90 21.70
N CYS A 74 -10.00 14.30 20.65
CA CYS A 74 -11.40 14.38 20.29
C CYS A 74 -12.05 13.00 20.45
N GLN A 75 -13.16 12.94 21.18
CA GLN A 75 -13.99 11.74 21.21
C GLN A 75 -14.68 11.58 19.85
N LEU A 76 -14.80 10.35 19.40
CA LEU A 76 -15.53 10.07 18.18
C LEU A 76 -17.03 10.26 18.41
N PRO A 77 -17.73 11.06 17.59
CA PRO A 77 -19.18 11.21 17.69
C PRO A 77 -19.85 9.82 17.61
N HIS A 78 -20.60 9.46 18.65
CA HIS A 78 -21.26 8.14 18.76
C HIS A 78 -20.33 6.93 18.56
N GLY A 79 -19.01 7.07 18.83
CA GLY A 79 -18.03 6.02 18.60
C GLY A 79 -17.75 5.70 17.13
N ILE A 80 -18.20 6.53 16.19
CA ILE A 80 -18.10 6.26 14.75
C ILE A 80 -17.03 7.14 14.12
N PHE A 81 -16.11 6.51 13.38
CA PHE A 81 -15.16 7.18 12.51
C PHE A 81 -15.57 6.98 11.04
N SER A 82 -16.23 7.93 10.44
CA SER A 82 -16.82 7.82 9.10
C SER A 82 -15.84 7.47 7.97
N PRO A 83 -14.55 7.88 8.00
CA PRO A 83 -13.59 7.46 7.00
C PRO A 83 -13.23 5.96 7.03
N ALA A 84 -13.37 5.28 8.18
CA ALA A 84 -13.13 3.86 8.29
C ALA A 84 -14.14 3.05 7.47
N ASN A 85 -13.67 1.99 6.82
CA ASN A 85 -14.57 1.09 6.12
C ASN A 85 -15.55 0.42 7.09
N PHE A 86 -16.58 -0.20 6.55
CA PHE A 86 -17.67 -0.76 7.34
C PHE A 86 -17.17 -1.80 8.34
N ARG A 87 -16.23 -2.64 7.92
CA ARG A 87 -15.67 -3.71 8.75
C ARG A 87 -14.88 -3.17 9.96
N ILE A 88 -14.11 -2.08 9.77
CA ILE A 88 -13.42 -1.42 10.89
C ILE A 88 -14.43 -0.83 11.87
N ARG A 89 -15.50 -0.19 11.39
CA ARG A 89 -16.52 0.41 12.27
C ARG A 89 -17.20 -0.65 13.13
N GLU A 90 -17.58 -1.79 12.54
CA GLU A 90 -18.13 -2.95 13.28
C GLU A 90 -17.14 -3.48 14.30
N ALA A 91 -15.87 -3.70 13.88
CA ALA A 91 -14.81 -4.20 14.73
C ALA A 91 -14.57 -3.31 15.94
N MET A 92 -14.52 -2.00 15.70
CA MET A 92 -14.29 -0.99 16.73
C MET A 92 -15.41 -0.98 17.76
N SER A 93 -16.67 -0.92 17.29
CA SER A 93 -17.85 -0.94 18.19
C SER A 93 -17.88 -2.22 19.01
N SER A 94 -17.80 -3.39 18.36
CA SER A 94 -17.86 -4.68 19.02
C SER A 94 -16.72 -4.89 20.04
N LEU A 95 -15.49 -4.47 19.70
CA LEU A 95 -14.35 -4.57 20.62
C LEU A 95 -14.55 -3.70 21.87
N MET A 96 -15.01 -2.46 21.69
CA MET A 96 -15.25 -1.56 22.84
C MET A 96 -16.40 -2.07 23.71
N ASP A 97 -17.48 -2.58 23.12
CA ASP A 97 -18.60 -3.15 23.85
C ASP A 97 -18.17 -4.35 24.70
N VAL A 98 -17.38 -5.27 24.12
CA VAL A 98 -16.89 -6.45 24.83
C VAL A 98 -15.87 -6.08 25.93
N LEU A 99 -14.89 -5.21 25.62
CA LEU A 99 -13.89 -4.79 26.60
C LEU A 99 -14.48 -4.00 27.79
N ASN A 100 -15.63 -3.37 27.60
CA ASN A 100 -16.32 -2.60 28.64
C ASN A 100 -17.30 -3.44 29.46
N GLN A 101 -17.45 -4.74 29.18
CA GLN A 101 -18.30 -5.63 29.98
C GLN A 101 -17.76 -5.73 31.42
N ARG A 102 -18.69 -5.82 32.36
CA ARG A 102 -18.41 -6.02 33.79
C ARG A 102 -18.81 -7.41 34.25
N ASN A 103 -18.15 -7.92 35.26
CA ASN A 103 -18.54 -9.17 35.90
C ASN A 103 -19.84 -8.96 36.70
N VAL A 104 -20.86 -9.71 36.33
CA VAL A 104 -22.21 -9.63 36.98
C VAL A 104 -22.22 -10.23 38.38
N GLU A 105 -21.25 -11.08 38.71
CA GLU A 105 -21.27 -11.91 39.95
C GLU A 105 -20.60 -11.30 41.17
N LEU A 106 -19.97 -10.12 41.10
CA LEU A 106 -19.24 -9.52 42.22
C LEU A 106 -19.89 -8.19 42.66
N VAL A 107 -20.91 -8.30 43.52
CA VAL A 107 -21.75 -7.15 43.97
C VAL A 107 -21.28 -6.51 45.26
N GLU A 108 -20.21 -6.93 45.91
CA GLU A 108 -19.95 -6.46 47.31
C GLU A 108 -18.60 -5.78 47.57
N ASP A 109 -17.74 -5.48 46.59
CA ASP A 109 -16.54 -4.71 46.92
C ASP A 109 -16.24 -3.59 45.93
N ASP A 110 -16.30 -2.36 46.42
CA ASP A 110 -16.32 -1.08 45.69
C ASP A 110 -14.94 -0.61 45.24
N THR A 111 -14.03 -1.52 44.90
CA THR A 111 -12.67 -1.19 44.51
C THR A 111 -12.27 -1.73 43.15
N LYS A 112 -12.19 -0.83 42.19
CA LYS A 112 -11.34 -0.79 40.96
C LYS A 112 -11.32 -1.94 39.98
N SER A 113 -11.87 -3.11 40.14
CA SER A 113 -11.68 -4.21 39.19
C SER A 113 -12.91 -5.08 38.88
N ASN A 114 -14.05 -4.47 38.63
CA ASN A 114 -15.21 -5.22 38.13
C ASN A 114 -15.19 -5.42 36.60
N CYS A 115 -14.04 -5.20 35.98
CA CYS A 115 -13.90 -5.41 34.53
C CYS A 115 -13.72 -6.90 34.22
N ARG A 116 -14.42 -7.38 33.17
CA ARG A 116 -14.35 -8.77 32.76
C ARG A 116 -13.00 -9.16 32.13
N PHE A 117 -12.32 -8.21 31.49
CA PHE A 117 -11.05 -8.42 30.79
C PHE A 117 -9.96 -7.47 31.28
N PRO A 118 -9.50 -7.59 32.55
CA PRO A 118 -8.58 -6.65 33.13
C PRO A 118 -7.20 -6.64 32.47
N GLN A 119 -6.70 -7.80 32.01
CA GLN A 119 -5.37 -7.88 31.41
C GLN A 119 -5.35 -7.20 30.03
N MET A 120 -6.41 -7.30 29.25
CA MET A 120 -6.51 -6.63 27.96
C MET A 120 -6.69 -5.12 28.07
N ARG A 121 -7.19 -4.62 29.19
CA ARG A 121 -7.42 -3.19 29.45
C ARG A 121 -6.22 -2.49 30.08
N GLU A 122 -5.44 -3.22 30.90
CA GLU A 122 -4.32 -2.66 31.64
C GLU A 122 -3.24 -2.13 30.71
N ASN A 123 -2.92 -0.84 30.82
CA ASN A 123 -1.91 -0.15 30.02
C ASN A 123 -2.17 -0.16 28.49
N LEU A 124 -3.40 -0.43 28.04
CA LEU A 124 -3.78 -0.28 26.65
C LEU A 124 -3.74 1.20 26.25
N THR A 125 -2.89 1.55 25.29
CA THR A 125 -2.65 2.94 24.85
C THR A 125 -3.31 3.26 23.53
N SER A 126 -3.33 2.29 22.61
CA SER A 126 -3.95 2.46 21.29
C SER A 126 -4.32 1.13 20.66
N VAL A 127 -5.21 1.18 19.69
CA VAL A 127 -5.63 0.03 18.90
C VAL A 127 -5.57 0.38 17.43
N THR A 128 -4.99 -0.51 16.63
CA THR A 128 -4.96 -0.40 15.16
C THR A 128 -5.84 -1.48 14.56
N PHE A 129 -6.75 -1.07 13.71
CA PHE A 129 -7.61 -1.94 12.91
C PHE A 129 -7.10 -1.97 11.49
N ASP A 130 -6.85 -3.17 10.97
CA ASP A 130 -6.48 -3.43 9.59
C ASP A 130 -7.49 -4.39 8.97
N THR A 131 -7.95 -4.10 7.75
CA THR A 131 -8.81 -5.03 7.00
C THR A 131 -8.15 -5.45 5.71
N SER A 132 -8.58 -6.62 5.19
CA SER A 132 -8.37 -6.93 3.78
C SER A 132 -9.05 -5.87 2.90
N TRP A 133 -8.55 -5.71 1.67
CA TRP A 133 -9.10 -4.73 0.72
C TRP A 133 -10.56 -5.03 0.37
N ASP A 134 -10.95 -6.31 0.40
CA ASP A 134 -12.33 -6.80 0.18
C ASP A 134 -13.18 -6.85 1.45
N GLU A 135 -12.67 -6.30 2.56
CA GLU A 135 -13.32 -6.22 3.88
C GLU A 135 -13.70 -7.58 4.52
N LYS A 136 -13.18 -8.71 4.02
CA LYS A 136 -13.52 -10.04 4.56
C LYS A 136 -12.75 -10.39 5.83
N GLU A 137 -11.53 -9.87 5.99
CA GLU A 137 -10.69 -10.09 7.17
C GLU A 137 -10.51 -8.80 7.95
N CYS A 138 -10.46 -8.88 9.25
CA CYS A 138 -10.10 -7.77 10.14
C CYS A 138 -9.08 -8.24 11.17
N LEU A 139 -7.99 -7.50 11.25
CA LEU A 139 -6.92 -7.69 12.21
C LEU A 139 -6.90 -6.50 13.16
N VAL A 140 -6.87 -6.77 14.45
CA VAL A 140 -6.80 -5.74 15.49
C VAL A 140 -5.48 -5.88 16.24
N THR A 141 -4.64 -4.86 16.15
CA THR A 141 -3.39 -4.79 16.90
C THR A 141 -3.56 -3.90 18.12
N MET A 142 -3.36 -4.45 19.28
CA MET A 142 -3.46 -3.76 20.56
C MET A 142 -2.07 -3.32 21.02
N HIS A 143 -1.89 -2.04 21.32
CA HIS A 143 -0.61 -1.44 21.69
C HIS A 143 -0.63 -1.07 23.18
N TYR A 144 0.34 -1.58 23.91
CA TYR A 144 0.45 -1.39 25.36
C TYR A 144 1.63 -0.49 25.73
N GLY A 145 1.40 0.36 26.73
CA GLY A 145 2.44 1.20 27.33
C GLY A 145 3.34 0.44 28.32
N PRO A 146 4.35 1.12 28.89
CA PRO A 146 5.18 0.56 29.96
C PRO A 146 4.32 0.06 31.13
N PRO A 147 4.74 -0.99 31.84
CA PRO A 147 6.08 -1.57 31.88
C PRO A 147 6.41 -2.61 30.81
N GLY A 148 5.56 -2.82 29.83
CA GLY A 148 5.77 -3.80 28.78
C GLY A 148 5.20 -5.19 29.12
N ILE A 149 5.35 -6.14 28.21
CA ILE A 149 4.81 -7.49 28.35
C ILE A 149 5.69 -8.31 29.28
N GLN A 150 5.15 -8.69 30.46
CA GLN A 150 5.69 -9.74 31.27
C GLN A 150 5.06 -11.08 30.86
N ARG A 151 5.84 -12.18 30.92
CA ARG A 151 5.36 -13.49 30.46
C ARG A 151 4.05 -13.93 31.14
N LEU A 152 3.92 -13.76 32.45
CA LEU A 152 2.72 -14.14 33.18
C LEU A 152 1.51 -13.28 32.79
N TRP A 153 1.71 -11.98 32.55
CA TRP A 153 0.69 -11.09 32.07
C TRP A 153 0.23 -11.50 30.66
N PHE A 154 1.18 -11.84 29.79
CA PHE A 154 0.87 -12.24 28.42
C PHE A 154 0.09 -13.56 28.33
N ASP A 155 0.40 -14.54 29.19
CA ASP A 155 -0.35 -15.79 29.23
C ASP A 155 -1.81 -15.55 29.64
N ARG A 156 -2.07 -14.71 30.62
CA ARG A 156 -3.43 -14.30 31.02
C ARG A 156 -4.11 -13.46 29.92
N TRP A 157 -3.37 -12.54 29.30
CA TRP A 157 -3.87 -11.78 28.18
C TRP A 157 -4.35 -12.67 27.02
N LYS A 158 -3.60 -13.73 26.69
CA LYS A 158 -4.01 -14.70 25.66
C LYS A 158 -5.31 -15.40 25.98
N GLU A 159 -5.52 -15.75 27.23
CA GLU A 159 -6.77 -16.37 27.69
C GLU A 159 -7.95 -15.41 27.51
N GLU A 160 -7.82 -14.16 27.97
CA GLU A 160 -8.84 -13.13 27.76
C GLU A 160 -9.05 -12.84 26.25
N ALA A 161 -7.98 -12.72 25.47
CA ALA A 161 -8.03 -12.41 24.04
C ALA A 161 -8.78 -13.48 23.22
N LYS A 162 -8.70 -14.77 23.60
CA LYS A 162 -9.48 -15.82 22.96
C LYS A 162 -10.98 -15.59 23.15
N ILE A 163 -11.40 -15.28 24.37
CA ILE A 163 -12.81 -15.02 24.71
C ILE A 163 -13.29 -13.77 23.95
N VAL A 164 -12.52 -12.68 24.02
CA VAL A 164 -12.85 -11.42 23.32
C VAL A 164 -12.96 -11.65 21.82
N ALA A 165 -12.04 -12.40 21.20
CA ALA A 165 -12.10 -12.69 19.77
C ALA A 165 -13.33 -13.51 19.37
N GLU A 166 -13.78 -14.42 20.27
CA GLU A 166 -14.99 -15.19 20.06
C GLU A 166 -16.26 -14.33 20.21
N GLU A 167 -16.29 -13.43 21.17
CA GLU A 167 -17.42 -12.54 21.44
C GLU A 167 -17.52 -11.38 20.43
N CYS A 168 -16.39 -10.90 19.91
CA CYS A 168 -16.34 -9.96 18.79
C CYS A 168 -16.71 -10.63 17.44
N ARG A 169 -17.63 -11.58 17.44
CA ARG A 169 -18.14 -12.18 16.20
C ARG A 169 -19.04 -11.19 15.49
N PHE A 170 -18.61 -10.76 14.32
CA PHE A 170 -19.38 -9.85 13.49
C PHE A 170 -20.62 -10.54 12.96
N LEU A 171 -21.76 -10.00 13.33
CA LEU A 171 -23.06 -10.40 12.83
C LEU A 171 -23.19 -9.98 11.36
N ARG A 172 -23.10 -10.98 10.48
CA ARG A 172 -23.76 -11.09 9.20
C ARG A 172 -23.72 -9.89 8.23
N VAL A 173 -22.82 -9.96 7.29
CA VAL A 173 -23.20 -9.71 5.92
C VAL A 173 -22.69 -10.91 5.11
N THR A 174 -23.63 -11.64 4.47
CA THR A 174 -23.37 -12.74 3.52
C THR A 174 -22.55 -13.96 4.01
N GLY A 175 -22.97 -14.63 5.08
CA GLY A 175 -22.62 -16.06 5.33
C GLY A 175 -21.17 -16.40 5.66
N ARG A 176 -20.25 -15.44 5.79
CA ARG A 176 -18.83 -15.64 6.10
C ARG A 176 -18.35 -14.71 7.20
N SER A 177 -18.70 -15.01 8.45
CA SER A 177 -18.11 -14.34 9.58
C SER A 177 -16.79 -15.00 9.95
N LYS A 178 -15.66 -14.49 9.49
CA LYS A 178 -14.37 -14.75 10.15
C LYS A 178 -14.27 -13.82 11.33
N GLY A 179 -13.91 -14.34 12.51
CA GLY A 179 -13.72 -13.57 13.73
C GLY A 179 -12.61 -12.53 13.59
N VAL A 180 -12.51 -11.65 14.61
CA VAL A 180 -11.40 -10.71 14.73
C VAL A 180 -10.14 -11.49 15.10
N LYS A 181 -9.05 -11.23 14.38
CA LYS A 181 -7.72 -11.68 14.79
C LYS A 181 -7.14 -10.61 15.72
N LEU A 182 -6.81 -10.97 16.96
CA LEU A 182 -6.24 -10.04 17.93
C LEU A 182 -4.74 -10.21 18.03
N PHE A 183 -4.02 -9.10 18.04
CA PHE A 183 -2.57 -9.04 18.21
C PHE A 183 -2.18 -8.07 19.31
N VAL A 184 -1.02 -8.33 19.90
CA VAL A 184 -0.38 -7.45 20.87
C VAL A 184 0.93 -6.96 20.32
N THR A 185 1.18 -5.66 20.42
CA THR A 185 2.51 -5.10 20.23
C THR A 185 2.91 -4.27 21.43
N THR A 186 4.19 -4.34 21.78
CA THR A 186 4.85 -3.36 22.64
C THR A 186 6.00 -2.75 21.87
N SER A 187 6.60 -1.69 22.40
CA SER A 187 7.76 -1.05 21.79
C SER A 187 8.93 -2.02 21.50
N ASN A 188 8.95 -3.20 22.09
CA ASN A 188 10.05 -4.16 21.99
C ASN A 188 9.64 -5.60 21.61
N CYS A 189 8.37 -5.88 21.39
CA CYS A 189 7.93 -7.25 21.12
C CYS A 189 6.64 -7.30 20.32
N VAL A 190 6.59 -8.15 19.31
CA VAL A 190 5.37 -8.51 18.58
C VAL A 190 4.90 -9.85 19.10
N ALA A 191 3.66 -9.94 19.52
CA ALA A 191 3.09 -11.22 19.94
C ALA A 191 1.67 -11.37 19.39
N VAL A 192 1.33 -12.34 19.03
CA VAL A 192 0.58 -13.52 18.66
C VAL A 192 -0.95 -13.39 18.70
N GLY A 193 -1.59 -13.93 17.66
CA GLY A 193 -3.04 -13.97 17.47
C GLY A 193 -3.74 -15.16 18.12
N THR A 194 -5.06 -15.13 18.06
CA THR A 194 -6.00 -16.01 18.77
C THR A 194 -6.49 -17.21 17.95
N ASN A 195 -5.98 -17.46 16.74
CA ASN A 195 -6.34 -18.64 15.96
C ASN A 195 -5.35 -19.78 16.13
N ASP A 196 -5.81 -21.02 15.96
CA ASP A 196 -5.08 -22.29 16.17
C ASP A 196 -3.82 -22.46 15.31
N SER A 197 -3.59 -21.62 14.32
CA SER A 197 -2.35 -21.51 13.58
C SER A 197 -1.63 -20.22 13.96
N LEU A 198 -0.91 -20.28 15.04
CA LEU A 198 -0.06 -19.22 15.56
C LEU A 198 1.16 -19.03 14.65
N SER A 199 1.02 -18.30 13.57
CA SER A 199 2.18 -17.63 12.96
C SER A 199 2.57 -16.47 13.88
N GLU A 200 3.83 -16.32 14.18
CA GLU A 200 4.37 -15.26 15.06
C GLU A 200 4.06 -13.84 14.55
N GLU A 201 3.50 -13.70 13.37
CA GLU A 201 3.10 -12.44 12.73
C GLU A 201 1.64 -12.49 12.30
N GLY A 202 0.89 -11.46 12.67
CA GLY A 202 -0.45 -11.25 12.14
C GLY A 202 -0.40 -10.96 10.65
N ILE A 203 -1.09 -11.77 9.88
CA ILE A 203 -1.13 -11.66 8.44
C ILE A 203 -2.57 -11.45 8.00
N ILE A 204 -2.80 -10.42 7.16
CA ILE A 204 -4.03 -10.22 6.41
C ILE A 204 -3.81 -10.77 5.00
N GLN A 205 -4.77 -11.52 4.51
CA GLN A 205 -4.76 -12.01 3.14
C GLN A 205 -5.63 -11.13 2.25
N ASP A 206 -5.07 -10.71 1.14
CA ASP A 206 -5.77 -9.99 0.09
C ASP A 206 -5.75 -10.77 -1.21
N THR A 207 -6.78 -10.52 -2.02
CA THR A 207 -6.84 -11.03 -3.39
C THR A 207 -7.12 -9.86 -4.34
N LEU A 208 -6.40 -9.84 -5.44
CA LEU A 208 -6.55 -8.92 -6.54
C LEU A 208 -6.73 -9.72 -7.82
N TRP A 209 -7.55 -9.23 -8.72
CA TRP A 209 -7.71 -9.80 -10.06
C TRP A 209 -7.20 -8.82 -11.11
N LEU A 210 -6.34 -9.32 -11.97
CA LEU A 210 -5.80 -8.62 -13.12
C LEU A 210 -6.39 -9.23 -14.37
N SER A 211 -7.13 -8.44 -15.14
CA SER A 211 -7.69 -8.85 -16.42
C SER A 211 -6.86 -8.29 -17.56
N LEU A 212 -6.33 -9.17 -18.39
CA LEU A 212 -5.46 -8.87 -19.52
C LEU A 212 -6.21 -9.21 -20.79
N ARG A 213 -6.33 -8.27 -21.73
CA ARG A 213 -6.90 -8.51 -23.06
C ARG A 213 -5.79 -8.67 -24.08
N GLN A 214 -5.82 -9.77 -24.84
CA GLN A 214 -4.89 -9.99 -25.94
C GLN A 214 -5.20 -9.04 -27.10
N ARG A 215 -4.18 -8.45 -27.69
CA ARG A 215 -4.29 -7.65 -28.90
C ARG A 215 -4.13 -8.55 -30.13
N SER A 216 -5.14 -8.54 -30.99
CA SER A 216 -5.19 -9.36 -32.22
C SER A 216 -4.32 -8.84 -33.37
N ASP A 217 -3.79 -7.61 -33.24
CA ASP A 217 -3.11 -6.87 -34.32
C ASP A 217 -1.62 -7.28 -34.48
N TYR A 218 -1.10 -8.17 -33.63
CA TYR A 218 0.30 -8.58 -33.61
C TYR A 218 0.46 -10.10 -33.61
N GLN A 219 1.52 -10.58 -34.26
CA GLN A 219 1.86 -12.02 -34.27
C GLN A 219 2.34 -12.54 -32.92
N GLU A 220 2.84 -11.67 -32.05
CA GLU A 220 3.17 -11.98 -30.67
C GLU A 220 2.01 -11.65 -29.73
N SER A 221 1.84 -12.44 -28.67
CA SER A 221 0.78 -12.23 -27.66
C SER A 221 1.07 -10.98 -26.83
N ILE A 222 0.64 -9.82 -27.32
CA ILE A 222 0.71 -8.57 -26.58
C ILE A 222 -0.59 -8.40 -25.82
N TYR A 223 -0.44 -8.19 -24.50
CA TYR A 223 -1.57 -7.94 -23.62
C TYR A 223 -1.64 -6.46 -23.26
N HIS A 224 -2.86 -5.94 -23.12
CA HIS A 224 -3.10 -4.65 -22.47
C HIS A 224 -3.99 -4.86 -21.26
N ILE A 225 -3.89 -3.94 -20.32
CA ILE A 225 -4.66 -4.02 -19.09
C ILE A 225 -6.11 -3.68 -19.38
N HIS A 226 -7.00 -4.62 -19.08
CA HIS A 226 -8.44 -4.39 -19.18
C HIS A 226 -9.00 -3.85 -17.88
N SER A 227 -8.69 -4.51 -16.74
CA SER A 227 -9.13 -4.06 -15.43
C SER A 227 -8.23 -4.59 -14.31
N VAL A 228 -8.30 -3.93 -13.16
CA VAL A 228 -7.73 -4.35 -11.89
C VAL A 228 -8.85 -4.27 -10.86
N THR A 229 -9.26 -5.40 -10.26
CA THR A 229 -10.43 -5.48 -9.38
C THR A 229 -10.15 -6.34 -8.13
N LEU A 230 -10.96 -6.16 -7.09
CA LEU A 230 -10.95 -7.02 -5.89
C LEU A 230 -11.92 -8.20 -6.03
N GLU A 231 -12.90 -8.09 -6.91
CA GLU A 231 -13.86 -9.14 -7.20
C GLU A 231 -13.40 -9.96 -8.40
N GLU A 232 -13.72 -11.25 -8.36
CA GLU A 232 -13.45 -12.14 -9.49
C GLU A 232 -14.24 -11.68 -10.72
N PRO A 233 -13.55 -11.35 -11.82
CA PRO A 233 -14.24 -10.87 -13.01
C PRO A 233 -14.95 -12.03 -13.74
N GLU A 234 -15.96 -11.70 -14.51
CA GLU A 234 -16.63 -12.67 -15.38
C GLU A 234 -15.65 -13.27 -16.40
N GLN A 235 -15.83 -14.53 -16.71
CA GLN A 235 -15.00 -15.20 -17.70
C GLN A 235 -15.37 -14.73 -19.11
N SER A 236 -14.36 -14.40 -19.90
CA SER A 236 -14.49 -14.04 -21.32
C SER A 236 -13.39 -14.74 -22.12
N THR A 237 -13.70 -15.09 -23.36
CA THR A 237 -12.76 -15.82 -24.24
C THR A 237 -11.58 -14.98 -24.71
N ASP A 238 -11.69 -13.66 -24.67
CA ASP A 238 -10.68 -12.68 -25.10
C ASP A 238 -9.93 -12.03 -23.94
N ILE A 239 -10.25 -12.42 -22.69
CA ILE A 239 -9.64 -11.87 -21.47
C ILE A 239 -9.00 -12.99 -20.64
N LEU A 240 -7.73 -12.81 -20.34
CA LEU A 240 -7.00 -13.62 -19.38
C LEU A 240 -7.13 -13.01 -17.98
N ASN A 241 -7.82 -13.70 -17.08
CA ASN A 241 -7.94 -13.30 -15.68
C ASN A 241 -6.84 -13.94 -14.85
N VAL A 242 -6.01 -13.13 -14.22
CA VAL A 242 -4.92 -13.54 -13.35
C VAL A 242 -5.27 -13.22 -11.90
N ARG A 243 -5.36 -14.22 -11.06
CA ARG A 243 -5.54 -14.08 -9.62
C ARG A 243 -4.21 -13.78 -8.95
N ILE A 244 -4.15 -12.72 -8.15
CA ILE A 244 -2.99 -12.31 -7.39
C ILE A 244 -3.33 -12.38 -5.90
N GLN A 245 -2.46 -13.01 -5.12
CA GLN A 245 -2.64 -13.18 -3.68
C GLN A 245 -1.57 -12.42 -2.92
N TYR A 246 -1.98 -11.75 -1.83
CA TYR A 246 -1.08 -11.05 -0.94
C TYR A 246 -1.21 -11.53 0.49
N GLN A 247 -0.08 -11.49 1.18
CA GLN A 247 0.00 -11.57 2.63
C GLN A 247 0.62 -10.28 3.15
N LYS A 248 -0.11 -9.56 4.00
CA LYS A 248 0.31 -8.29 4.57
C LYS A 248 0.53 -8.45 6.07
N PRO A 249 1.74 -8.20 6.59
CA PRO A 249 1.99 -8.22 8.03
C PRO A 249 1.26 -7.07 8.74
N ALA A 250 0.64 -7.35 9.88
CA ALA A 250 -0.15 -6.41 10.66
C ALA A 250 0.57 -5.11 11.03
N THR A 251 1.86 -5.23 11.37
CA THR A 251 2.67 -4.10 11.86
C THR A 251 3.43 -3.37 10.77
N ALA A 252 3.38 -3.87 9.54
CA ALA A 252 4.05 -3.25 8.41
C ALA A 252 3.19 -2.13 7.78
N PHE A 253 3.86 -1.23 7.07
CA PHE A 253 3.16 -0.23 6.28
C PHE A 253 2.33 -0.89 5.19
N GLN A 254 1.11 -0.41 4.99
CA GLN A 254 0.26 -0.75 3.86
C GLN A 254 -0.56 0.47 3.46
N HIS A 255 -0.92 0.53 2.19
CA HIS A 255 -1.74 1.64 1.68
C HIS A 255 -3.12 1.60 2.34
N PRO A 256 -3.54 2.66 3.05
CA PRO A 256 -4.77 2.64 3.85
C PRO A 256 -6.05 2.85 3.04
N ASN A 257 -5.95 3.09 1.72
CA ASN A 257 -7.08 3.30 0.81
C ASN A 257 -6.95 2.36 -0.40
N ALA A 258 -7.72 1.27 -0.38
CA ALA A 258 -7.69 0.26 -1.43
C ALA A 258 -8.08 0.82 -2.82
N GLY A 259 -9.09 1.71 -2.87
CA GLY A 259 -9.53 2.32 -4.12
C GLY A 259 -8.45 3.16 -4.80
N VAL A 260 -7.70 3.94 -4.01
CA VAL A 260 -6.56 4.72 -4.53
C VAL A 260 -5.46 3.79 -5.03
N MET A 261 -5.12 2.76 -4.27
CA MET A 261 -4.12 1.77 -4.67
C MET A 261 -4.50 1.10 -6.00
N LEU A 262 -5.75 0.65 -6.16
CA LEU A 262 -6.23 0.06 -7.42
C LEU A 262 -6.17 1.04 -8.58
N THR A 263 -6.58 2.28 -8.36
CA THR A 263 -6.58 3.35 -9.38
C THR A 263 -5.14 3.67 -9.81
N SER A 264 -4.22 3.81 -8.85
CA SER A 264 -2.80 4.03 -9.10
C SER A 264 -2.19 2.88 -9.90
N LEU A 265 -2.46 1.64 -9.47
CA LEU A 265 -1.97 0.44 -10.14
C LEU A 265 -2.48 0.35 -11.59
N HIS A 266 -3.77 0.60 -11.81
CA HIS A 266 -4.34 0.62 -13.15
C HIS A 266 -3.68 1.67 -14.05
N TRP A 267 -3.43 2.88 -13.53
CA TRP A 267 -2.74 3.93 -14.28
C TRP A 267 -1.29 3.55 -14.60
N ILE A 268 -0.53 2.99 -13.63
CA ILE A 268 0.84 2.52 -13.84
C ILE A 268 0.89 1.47 -14.94
N MET A 269 0.00 0.47 -14.86
CA MET A 269 -0.02 -0.63 -15.82
C MET A 269 -0.41 -0.17 -17.22
N ASN A 270 -1.35 0.77 -17.34
CA ASN A 270 -1.68 1.38 -18.63
C ASN A 270 -0.52 2.18 -19.21
N THR A 271 0.21 2.91 -18.36
CA THR A 271 1.43 3.63 -18.74
C THR A 271 2.48 2.66 -19.29
N LEU A 272 2.75 1.56 -18.58
CA LEU A 272 3.69 0.52 -19.02
C LEU A 272 3.24 -0.15 -20.33
N SER A 273 1.95 -0.46 -20.47
CA SER A 273 1.38 -1.02 -21.69
C SER A 273 1.61 -0.09 -22.89
N ASN A 274 1.40 1.22 -22.70
CA ASN A 274 1.65 2.21 -23.73
C ASN A 274 3.14 2.35 -24.09
N ILE A 275 4.04 2.25 -23.11
CA ILE A 275 5.49 2.27 -23.34
C ILE A 275 5.90 1.03 -24.15
N SER A 276 5.50 -0.16 -23.70
CA SER A 276 5.78 -1.44 -24.36
C SER A 276 5.25 -1.43 -25.81
N TYR A 277 4.01 -0.97 -26.01
CA TYR A 277 3.41 -0.86 -27.32
C TYR A 277 4.22 0.04 -28.27
N LYS A 278 4.60 1.25 -27.81
CA LYS A 278 5.38 2.20 -28.63
C LYS A 278 6.75 1.64 -29.00
N GLN A 279 7.39 0.89 -28.09
CA GLN A 279 8.66 0.22 -28.35
C GLN A 279 8.52 -0.86 -29.43
N MET A 280 7.45 -1.68 -29.38
CA MET A 280 7.19 -2.72 -30.37
C MET A 280 6.77 -2.18 -31.72
N ALA A 281 6.03 -1.06 -31.74
CA ALA A 281 5.62 -0.38 -32.96
C ALA A 281 6.77 0.37 -33.65
N SER A 282 7.89 0.60 -32.96
CA SER A 282 9.07 1.23 -33.59
C SER A 282 9.63 0.31 -34.68
N LYS A 283 10.00 0.90 -35.86
CA LYS A 283 10.53 0.18 -37.03
C LYS A 283 11.96 -0.36 -36.82
N LEU A 284 12.41 -0.57 -35.58
CA LEU A 284 13.71 -1.13 -35.29
C LEU A 284 13.76 -2.63 -35.63
N PRO A 285 14.91 -3.18 -36.04
CA PRO A 285 15.07 -4.60 -36.33
C PRO A 285 14.66 -5.50 -35.17
N ASP A 286 14.09 -6.66 -35.43
CA ASP A 286 13.56 -7.61 -34.43
C ASP A 286 14.53 -7.98 -33.31
N ALA A 287 15.83 -7.96 -33.55
CA ALA A 287 16.87 -8.28 -32.54
C ALA A 287 16.92 -7.28 -31.35
N THR A 288 16.22 -6.14 -31.43
CA THR A 288 16.21 -5.10 -30.39
C THR A 288 14.91 -5.04 -29.57
N LYS A 289 13.92 -5.87 -29.89
CA LYS A 289 12.62 -5.93 -29.20
C LYS A 289 12.70 -6.74 -27.91
N LYS A 290 13.52 -6.29 -26.96
CA LYS A 290 13.61 -6.90 -25.62
C LYS A 290 12.46 -6.38 -24.74
N LYS A 291 11.82 -7.27 -23.95
CA LYS A 291 10.90 -6.83 -22.91
C LYS A 291 11.60 -5.88 -21.94
N LEU A 292 10.87 -4.91 -21.41
CA LEU A 292 11.38 -3.86 -20.53
C LEU A 292 11.85 -4.40 -19.17
N ARG A 293 12.90 -3.81 -18.62
CA ARG A 293 13.42 -4.06 -17.28
C ARG A 293 13.08 -2.90 -16.35
N LEU A 294 12.59 -3.20 -15.16
CA LEU A 294 12.11 -2.20 -14.20
C LEU A 294 12.90 -2.28 -12.89
N LEU A 295 13.37 -1.12 -12.42
CA LEU A 295 13.84 -0.93 -11.04
C LEU A 295 12.73 -0.26 -10.25
N GLU A 296 12.28 -0.91 -9.18
CA GLU A 296 11.29 -0.37 -8.24
C GLU A 296 11.96 -0.04 -6.91
N MET A 297 11.83 1.19 -6.46
CA MET A 297 12.32 1.62 -5.15
C MET A 297 11.14 1.99 -4.24
N TYR A 298 11.30 1.71 -2.94
CA TYR A 298 10.24 1.86 -1.93
C TYR A 298 9.06 0.91 -2.18
N ASN A 299 9.37 -0.33 -2.59
CA ASN A 299 8.36 -1.27 -3.09
C ASN A 299 7.43 -1.84 -2.01
N GLY A 300 7.69 -1.59 -0.73
CA GLY A 300 6.86 -2.09 0.36
C GLY A 300 6.75 -3.62 0.36
N ALA A 301 5.55 -4.14 0.61
CA ALA A 301 5.24 -5.57 0.56
C ALA A 301 4.98 -6.10 -0.87
N GLY A 302 5.26 -5.30 -1.90
CA GLY A 302 5.08 -5.67 -3.30
C GLY A 302 3.70 -5.38 -3.89
N ALA A 303 2.99 -4.36 -3.38
CA ALA A 303 1.64 -4.01 -3.86
C ALA A 303 1.62 -3.67 -5.36
N HIS A 304 2.65 -3.00 -5.87
CA HIS A 304 2.84 -2.75 -7.30
C HIS A 304 3.66 -3.88 -7.96
N THR A 305 4.74 -4.34 -7.30
CA THR A 305 5.67 -5.34 -7.81
C THR A 305 4.96 -6.58 -8.38
N ILE A 306 4.05 -7.18 -7.60
CA ILE A 306 3.42 -8.45 -7.99
C ILE A 306 2.49 -8.31 -9.20
N PRO A 307 1.55 -7.34 -9.26
CA PRO A 307 0.75 -7.13 -10.45
C PRO A 307 1.57 -6.80 -11.70
N LEU A 308 2.64 -6.00 -11.54
CA LEU A 308 3.56 -5.68 -12.62
C LEU A 308 4.28 -6.91 -13.14
N ALA A 309 4.72 -7.82 -12.26
CA ALA A 309 5.31 -9.09 -12.65
C ALA A 309 4.30 -9.98 -13.42
N LYS A 310 3.03 -9.96 -13.01
CA LYS A 310 1.97 -10.76 -13.67
C LYS A 310 1.36 -10.10 -14.90
N SER A 311 1.75 -8.86 -15.22
CA SER A 311 1.26 -8.11 -16.38
C SER A 311 1.76 -8.60 -17.74
N MET A 312 2.82 -9.43 -17.75
CA MET A 312 3.51 -9.90 -18.96
C MET A 312 4.21 -8.79 -19.78
N LEU A 313 4.25 -7.56 -19.27
CA LEU A 313 4.84 -6.39 -19.95
C LEU A 313 6.36 -6.29 -19.74
N LEU A 314 6.87 -6.91 -18.70
CA LEU A 314 8.25 -6.79 -18.25
C LEU A 314 9.00 -8.12 -18.36
N SER A 315 10.32 -8.07 -18.50
CA SER A 315 11.19 -9.27 -18.41
C SER A 315 11.70 -9.47 -16.99
N GLU A 316 11.97 -8.38 -16.27
CA GLU A 316 12.58 -8.43 -14.95
C GLU A 316 12.15 -7.20 -14.13
N ILE A 317 11.98 -7.44 -12.83
CA ILE A 317 11.79 -6.39 -11.83
C ILE A 317 12.85 -6.58 -10.75
N VAL A 318 13.61 -5.52 -10.47
CA VAL A 318 14.44 -5.42 -9.26
C VAL A 318 13.72 -4.49 -8.29
N ALA A 319 13.38 -5.01 -7.10
CA ALA A 319 12.63 -4.30 -6.08
C ALA A 319 13.52 -4.02 -4.85
N VAL A 320 13.55 -2.78 -4.38
CA VAL A 320 14.41 -2.32 -3.28
C VAL A 320 13.56 -1.72 -2.17
N GLU A 321 13.68 -2.26 -0.95
CA GLU A 321 12.95 -1.83 0.25
C GLU A 321 13.87 -1.80 1.47
N LEU A 322 13.69 -0.82 2.34
CA LEU A 322 14.49 -0.63 3.54
C LEU A 322 14.02 -1.51 4.71
N ASP A 323 12.70 -1.61 4.92
CA ASP A 323 12.11 -2.34 6.05
C ASP A 323 12.17 -3.85 5.78
N GLU A 324 12.95 -4.57 6.60
CA GLU A 324 13.14 -6.01 6.48
C GLU A 324 11.83 -6.82 6.52
N ARG A 325 10.84 -6.36 7.28
CA ARG A 325 9.53 -7.02 7.37
C ARG A 325 8.78 -6.91 6.05
N LEU A 326 8.86 -5.74 5.39
CA LEU A 326 8.29 -5.51 4.06
C LEU A 326 9.05 -6.29 2.98
N VAL A 327 10.37 -6.34 3.05
CA VAL A 327 11.21 -7.19 2.17
C VAL A 327 10.77 -8.65 2.26
N ASN A 328 10.67 -9.19 3.47
CA ASN A 328 10.24 -10.57 3.69
C ASN A 328 8.81 -10.81 3.20
N ALA A 329 7.90 -9.87 3.43
CA ALA A 329 6.53 -9.94 2.91
C ALA A 329 6.51 -9.94 1.37
N CYS A 330 7.29 -9.06 0.73
CA CYS A 330 7.41 -9.03 -0.73
C CYS A 330 7.95 -10.34 -1.29
N ILE A 331 9.03 -10.90 -0.71
CA ILE A 331 9.59 -12.21 -1.11
C ILE A 331 8.52 -13.31 -0.98
N ASN A 332 7.77 -13.34 0.12
CA ASN A 332 6.71 -14.32 0.30
C ASN A 332 5.57 -14.13 -0.73
N ASN A 333 5.19 -12.89 -1.00
CA ASN A 333 4.19 -12.56 -2.02
C ASN A 333 4.66 -12.96 -3.42
N CYS A 334 5.94 -12.76 -3.75
CA CYS A 334 6.51 -13.25 -5.01
C CYS A 334 6.45 -14.79 -5.12
N ARG A 335 6.71 -15.51 -4.01
CA ARG A 335 6.59 -16.99 -3.97
C ARG A 335 5.14 -17.43 -4.17
N LEU A 336 4.17 -16.81 -3.49
CA LEU A 336 2.75 -17.11 -3.62
C LEU A 336 2.23 -16.96 -5.05
N ASN A 337 2.81 -16.02 -5.79
CA ASN A 337 2.40 -15.72 -7.16
C ASN A 337 3.36 -16.28 -8.23
N ASN A 338 4.31 -17.14 -7.86
CA ASN A 338 5.27 -17.79 -8.76
C ASN A 338 6.03 -16.79 -9.65
N CYS A 339 6.48 -15.66 -9.10
CA CYS A 339 7.26 -14.66 -9.85
C CYS A 339 8.63 -14.33 -9.20
N LEU A 340 9.01 -15.02 -8.10
CA LEU A 340 10.33 -14.81 -7.49
C LEU A 340 11.42 -15.42 -8.39
N LYS A 341 12.46 -14.64 -8.67
CA LYS A 341 13.64 -15.10 -9.42
C LYS A 341 14.29 -16.28 -8.68
N ARG A 342 14.43 -17.41 -9.37
CA ARG A 342 15.07 -18.64 -8.91
C ARG A 342 15.96 -19.17 -10.02
N GLU A 343 17.00 -19.90 -9.65
CA GLU A 343 17.80 -20.64 -10.63
C GLU A 343 16.91 -21.65 -11.38
N GLY A 344 16.94 -21.62 -12.71
CA GLY A 344 16.28 -22.61 -13.57
C GLY A 344 14.83 -22.31 -13.96
N LEU A 345 14.31 -21.08 -13.73
CA LEU A 345 13.00 -20.67 -14.27
C LEU A 345 13.08 -20.28 -15.75
N ASP A 346 12.00 -20.56 -16.48
CA ASP A 346 11.86 -20.24 -17.90
C ASP A 346 11.85 -18.72 -18.12
N ALA A 347 12.60 -18.24 -19.11
CA ALA A 347 12.71 -16.82 -19.47
C ALA A 347 11.40 -16.20 -20.02
N SER A 348 10.31 -16.98 -20.12
CA SER A 348 9.00 -16.50 -20.59
C SER A 348 8.25 -15.66 -19.55
N GLU A 349 8.55 -15.84 -18.25
CA GLU A 349 7.88 -15.14 -17.15
C GLU A 349 8.72 -13.94 -16.67
N THR A 350 8.02 -12.92 -16.11
CA THR A 350 8.68 -11.80 -15.45
C THR A 350 9.25 -12.27 -14.12
N LEU A 351 10.56 -12.10 -13.94
CA LEU A 351 11.27 -12.50 -12.71
C LEU A 351 11.45 -11.30 -11.79
N VAL A 352 11.16 -11.49 -10.51
CA VAL A 352 11.32 -10.48 -9.47
C VAL A 352 12.50 -10.83 -8.58
N ASP A 353 13.42 -9.89 -8.43
CA ASP A 353 14.52 -9.95 -7.47
C ASP A 353 14.32 -8.88 -6.38
N VAL A 354 14.30 -9.26 -5.10
CA VAL A 354 13.95 -8.37 -4.00
C VAL A 354 15.16 -8.16 -3.10
N PHE A 355 15.54 -6.90 -2.89
CA PHE A 355 16.70 -6.51 -2.11
C PHE A 355 16.33 -5.65 -0.90
N LYS A 356 16.92 -5.99 0.25
CA LYS A 356 16.92 -5.08 1.40
C LYS A 356 17.99 -4.01 1.19
N GLY A 357 17.59 -2.75 1.17
CA GLY A 357 18.52 -1.64 1.01
C GLY A 357 17.87 -0.28 1.13
N ASP A 358 18.66 0.70 1.51
CA ASP A 358 18.29 2.11 1.43
C ASP A 358 18.38 2.60 -0.02
N ALA A 359 17.37 3.33 -0.48
CA ALA A 359 17.28 3.80 -1.86
C ALA A 359 18.44 4.75 -2.23
N ALA A 360 18.86 5.64 -1.31
CA ALA A 360 19.97 6.56 -1.56
C ALA A 360 21.32 5.83 -1.59
N GLU A 361 21.52 4.83 -0.74
CA GLU A 361 22.72 3.98 -0.77
C GLU A 361 22.80 3.15 -2.05
N TRP A 362 21.66 2.57 -2.48
CA TRP A 362 21.56 1.87 -3.76
C TRP A 362 21.92 2.78 -4.94
N ALA A 363 21.30 3.98 -4.98
CA ALA A 363 21.58 4.98 -6.00
C ALA A 363 23.06 5.41 -6.01
N ALA A 364 23.65 5.63 -4.85
CA ALA A 364 25.08 5.98 -4.74
C ALA A 364 26.01 4.86 -5.24
N LYS A 365 25.65 3.59 -5.01
CA LYS A 365 26.37 2.43 -5.54
C LYS A 365 26.28 2.39 -7.07
N THR A 366 25.08 2.52 -7.62
CA THR A 366 24.84 2.57 -9.07
C THR A 366 25.64 3.69 -9.73
N LEU A 367 25.61 4.90 -9.17
CA LEU A 367 26.39 6.04 -9.68
C LEU A 367 27.89 5.82 -9.65
N ARG A 368 28.42 5.08 -8.67
CA ARG A 368 29.85 4.69 -8.62
C ARG A 368 30.20 3.69 -9.72
N CYS A 369 29.29 2.75 -10.02
CA CYS A 369 29.50 1.79 -11.09
C CYS A 369 29.49 2.46 -12.47
N LEU A 370 28.58 3.42 -12.70
CA LEU A 370 28.52 4.20 -13.95
C LEU A 370 29.80 5.01 -14.23
N LYS A 371 30.58 5.38 -13.20
CA LYS A 371 31.86 6.10 -13.35
C LYS A 371 33.05 5.20 -13.70
N LYS A 372 32.93 3.88 -13.54
CA LYS A 372 33.98 2.92 -13.89
C LYS A 372 33.81 2.50 -15.36
N GLU A 373 34.74 2.90 -16.21
CA GLU A 373 34.72 2.69 -17.68
C GLU A 373 34.62 1.22 -18.12
N ASN A 374 34.68 0.22 -17.21
CA ASN A 374 34.66 -1.21 -17.49
C ASN A 374 33.48 -1.97 -16.81
N GLY A 375 32.44 -1.27 -16.38
CA GLY A 375 31.35 -1.87 -15.61
C GLY A 375 30.19 -2.35 -16.48
N SER A 376 30.31 -3.55 -17.07
CA SER A 376 29.14 -4.33 -17.50
C SER A 376 28.51 -5.01 -16.28
N ASP A 377 28.02 -4.23 -15.32
CA ASP A 377 27.21 -4.78 -14.24
C ASP A 377 25.76 -4.87 -14.74
N GLU A 378 25.24 -6.08 -14.77
CA GLU A 378 23.86 -6.45 -15.15
C GLU A 378 22.79 -5.63 -14.45
N TYR A 379 23.12 -5.03 -13.29
CA TYR A 379 22.27 -4.15 -12.48
C TYR A 379 22.17 -2.69 -12.96
N ASN A 380 22.84 -2.31 -14.06
CA ASN A 380 22.88 -0.93 -14.52
C ASN A 380 21.98 -0.64 -15.74
N GLU A 381 21.33 -1.65 -16.31
CA GLU A 381 20.55 -1.51 -17.54
C GLU A 381 19.05 -1.70 -17.27
N PHE A 382 18.42 -0.70 -16.69
CA PHE A 382 16.96 -0.66 -16.56
C PHE A 382 16.39 0.37 -17.51
N ASP A 383 15.23 0.03 -18.10
CA ASP A 383 14.48 0.92 -18.97
C ASP A 383 13.60 1.88 -18.16
N ILE A 384 13.08 1.40 -17.03
CA ILE A 384 12.09 2.10 -16.22
C ILE A 384 12.53 2.15 -14.76
N LEU A 385 12.39 3.33 -14.16
CA LEU A 385 12.47 3.54 -12.71
C LEU A 385 11.06 3.83 -12.18
N LEU A 386 10.55 2.98 -11.28
CA LEU A 386 9.32 3.20 -10.51
C LEU A 386 9.69 3.59 -9.08
N VAL A 387 9.16 4.70 -8.58
CA VAL A 387 9.42 5.18 -7.22
C VAL A 387 8.12 5.59 -6.52
N ASP A 388 7.97 5.14 -5.26
CA ASP A 388 6.87 5.49 -4.36
C ASP A 388 7.44 5.90 -2.98
N PRO A 389 8.15 7.06 -2.92
CA PRO A 389 8.84 7.47 -1.70
C PRO A 389 7.86 7.99 -0.64
N PRO A 390 8.30 8.07 0.63
CA PRO A 390 7.54 8.72 1.68
C PRO A 390 7.34 10.23 1.39
N ARG A 391 6.55 10.93 2.22
CA ARG A 391 6.15 12.34 2.02
C ARG A 391 7.30 13.32 1.81
N GLN A 392 8.51 12.97 2.24
CA GLN A 392 9.74 13.77 2.04
C GLN A 392 10.20 13.79 0.58
N GLY A 393 9.69 12.90 -0.28
CA GLY A 393 10.10 12.74 -1.66
C GLY A 393 11.40 11.95 -1.82
N LEU A 394 12.04 12.12 -2.96
CA LEU A 394 13.27 11.42 -3.30
C LEU A 394 14.48 12.05 -2.62
N ASP A 395 15.47 11.23 -2.28
CA ASP A 395 16.82 11.72 -2.00
C ASP A 395 17.44 12.26 -3.29
N LYS A 396 18.30 13.28 -3.13
CA LYS A 396 19.00 13.90 -4.26
C LYS A 396 19.82 12.88 -5.07
N THR A 397 20.40 11.88 -4.39
CA THR A 397 21.21 10.82 -5.01
C THR A 397 20.34 9.92 -5.91
N VAL A 398 19.09 9.68 -5.54
CA VAL A 398 18.12 8.94 -6.37
C VAL A 398 17.75 9.74 -7.62
N CYS A 399 17.51 11.04 -7.49
CA CYS A 399 17.31 11.93 -8.64
C CYS A 399 18.53 11.94 -9.57
N GLU A 400 19.75 12.02 -9.02
CA GLU A 400 20.98 11.97 -9.81
C GLU A 400 21.16 10.63 -10.53
N MET A 401 20.80 9.52 -9.88
CA MET A 401 20.82 8.19 -10.50
C MET A 401 19.81 8.12 -11.66
N ALA A 402 18.60 8.64 -11.48
CA ALA A 402 17.60 8.69 -12.55
C ALA A 402 18.14 9.49 -13.76
N ILE A 403 18.76 10.65 -13.53
CA ILE A 403 19.32 11.52 -14.58
C ILE A 403 20.48 10.86 -15.31
N LYS A 404 21.45 10.29 -14.58
CA LYS A 404 22.72 9.76 -15.13
C LYS A 404 22.63 8.30 -15.57
N GLY A 405 21.59 7.57 -15.15
CA GLY A 405 21.37 6.17 -15.49
C GLY A 405 20.78 5.98 -16.89
N THR A 406 20.49 4.73 -17.22
CA THR A 406 19.98 4.30 -18.53
C THR A 406 18.47 4.43 -18.69
N PHE A 407 17.77 4.85 -17.64
CA PHE A 407 16.30 4.92 -17.63
C PHE A 407 15.76 5.80 -18.77
N SER A 408 14.93 5.23 -19.61
CA SER A 408 14.17 5.97 -20.64
C SER A 408 12.86 6.52 -20.07
N HIS A 409 12.37 5.94 -18.95
CA HIS A 409 11.14 6.36 -18.30
C HIS A 409 11.30 6.37 -16.77
N VAL A 410 10.65 7.34 -16.10
CA VAL A 410 10.46 7.34 -14.64
C VAL A 410 8.98 7.43 -14.35
N ILE A 411 8.48 6.55 -13.49
CA ILE A 411 7.12 6.59 -12.95
C ILE A 411 7.25 6.97 -11.48
N TYR A 412 6.68 8.12 -11.10
CA TYR A 412 6.79 8.67 -9.77
C TYR A 412 5.41 8.78 -9.13
N ILE A 413 5.20 8.04 -8.03
CA ILE A 413 4.01 8.11 -7.16
C ILE A 413 4.36 9.02 -5.99
N SER A 414 3.56 10.03 -5.71
CA SER A 414 3.87 11.01 -4.65
C SER A 414 2.66 11.42 -3.84
N CYS A 415 2.74 11.22 -2.53
CA CYS A 415 1.82 11.81 -1.56
C CYS A 415 2.32 13.13 -0.94
N GLY A 416 3.48 13.64 -1.38
CA GLY A 416 4.16 14.83 -0.87
C GLY A 416 4.31 15.96 -1.88
N ARG A 417 3.28 16.78 -2.07
CA ARG A 417 3.21 17.81 -3.13
C ARG A 417 4.44 18.72 -3.23
N ARG A 418 4.93 19.27 -2.09
CA ARG A 418 6.11 20.16 -2.10
C ARG A 418 7.39 19.43 -2.47
N ALA A 419 7.55 18.21 -1.98
CA ALA A 419 8.69 17.37 -2.31
C ALA A 419 8.67 16.99 -3.79
N LEU A 420 7.51 16.64 -4.33
CA LEU A 420 7.33 16.33 -5.75
C LEU A 420 7.82 17.49 -6.64
N ILE A 421 7.39 18.73 -6.41
CA ILE A 421 7.80 19.89 -7.22
C ILE A 421 9.34 20.10 -7.15
N ARG A 422 9.93 19.95 -5.96
CA ARG A 422 11.39 20.01 -5.78
C ARG A 422 12.10 18.95 -6.63
N ASP A 423 11.63 17.73 -6.58
CA ASP A 423 12.24 16.59 -7.26
C ASP A 423 12.06 16.69 -8.78
N LEU A 424 10.88 17.12 -9.24
CA LEU A 424 10.61 17.39 -10.65
C LEU A 424 11.51 18.51 -11.20
N THR A 425 11.86 19.52 -10.39
CA THR A 425 12.78 20.58 -10.82
C THR A 425 14.17 20.01 -11.19
N LEU A 426 14.59 18.93 -10.52
CA LEU A 426 15.83 18.22 -10.86
C LEU A 426 15.63 17.28 -12.05
N LEU A 427 14.59 16.42 -12.00
CA LEU A 427 14.37 15.39 -13.01
C LEU A 427 14.08 15.97 -14.40
N CYS A 428 13.36 17.08 -14.46
CA CYS A 428 13.01 17.74 -15.73
C CYS A 428 14.20 18.41 -16.45
N THR A 429 15.41 18.37 -15.90
CA THR A 429 16.62 18.70 -16.67
C THR A 429 16.82 17.72 -17.83
N ASP A 430 16.52 16.44 -17.64
CA ASP A 430 16.79 15.35 -18.58
C ASP A 430 15.53 14.59 -19.02
N PHE A 431 14.40 14.86 -18.39
CA PHE A 431 13.11 14.22 -18.68
C PHE A 431 12.04 15.24 -19.03
N ASP A 432 11.14 14.87 -19.92
CA ASP A 432 9.88 15.55 -20.17
C ASP A 432 8.75 14.85 -19.41
N ILE A 433 7.80 15.62 -18.88
CA ILE A 433 6.60 15.07 -18.25
C ILE A 433 5.67 14.62 -19.39
N ALA A 434 5.42 13.32 -19.47
CA ALA A 434 4.62 12.70 -20.52
C ALA A 434 3.15 12.51 -20.12
N ASP A 435 2.87 12.28 -18.83
CA ASP A 435 1.51 12.10 -18.31
C ASP A 435 1.45 12.43 -16.80
N VAL A 436 0.29 12.93 -16.34
CA VAL A 436 0.06 13.31 -14.94
C VAL A 436 -1.36 12.92 -14.51
N ALA A 437 -1.46 12.19 -13.41
CA ALA A 437 -2.76 11.94 -12.76
C ALA A 437 -2.75 12.40 -11.31
N VAL A 438 -3.88 12.94 -10.85
CA VAL A 438 -4.10 13.38 -9.46
C VAL A 438 -5.28 12.61 -8.89
N ILE A 439 -5.09 12.02 -7.71
CA ILE A 439 -6.09 11.19 -7.03
C ILE A 439 -6.35 11.78 -5.65
N ASP A 440 -7.61 11.80 -5.22
CA ASP A 440 -7.98 12.14 -3.84
C ASP A 440 -7.57 11.01 -2.90
N LEU A 441 -6.40 11.14 -2.24
CA LEU A 441 -5.84 10.10 -1.38
C LEU A 441 -6.70 9.84 -0.14
N PHE A 442 -7.09 10.92 0.54
CA PHE A 442 -7.95 10.86 1.73
C PHE A 442 -9.00 11.94 1.66
N PRO A 443 -10.22 11.63 1.20
CA PRO A 443 -11.35 12.55 1.23
C PRO A 443 -11.51 13.25 2.58
N GLY A 444 -11.82 14.54 2.55
CA GLY A 444 -11.95 15.35 3.77
C GLY A 444 -10.63 15.83 4.39
N THR A 445 -9.46 15.45 3.84
CA THR A 445 -8.12 15.94 4.27
C THR A 445 -7.40 16.66 3.14
N ASP A 446 -6.23 17.25 3.38
CA ASP A 446 -5.41 17.90 2.35
C ASP A 446 -4.52 16.92 1.56
N ALA A 447 -4.59 15.62 1.85
CA ALA A 447 -3.74 14.62 1.22
C ALA A 447 -4.23 14.29 -0.20
N VAL A 448 -3.29 14.29 -1.15
CA VAL A 448 -3.49 13.98 -2.57
C VAL A 448 -2.39 13.03 -2.98
N GLU A 449 -2.73 12.06 -3.83
CA GLU A 449 -1.75 11.23 -4.54
C GLU A 449 -1.54 11.79 -5.93
N THR A 450 -0.29 11.95 -6.35
CA THR A 450 0.06 12.42 -7.68
C THR A 450 0.92 11.39 -8.39
N LEU A 451 0.51 10.99 -9.58
CA LEU A 451 1.21 10.04 -10.42
C LEU A 451 1.82 10.78 -11.60
N ILE A 452 3.11 10.64 -11.80
CA ILE A 452 3.85 11.31 -12.87
C ILE A 452 4.57 10.28 -13.73
N HIS A 453 4.39 10.36 -15.02
CA HIS A 453 5.19 9.66 -15.99
C HIS A 453 6.16 10.64 -16.66
N LEU A 454 7.43 10.38 -16.49
CA LEU A 454 8.54 11.12 -17.09
C LEU A 454 9.16 10.27 -18.21
N LYS A 455 9.44 10.90 -19.36
CA LYS A 455 10.12 10.29 -20.50
C LYS A 455 11.44 11.05 -20.75
N ARG A 456 12.52 10.32 -20.99
CA ARG A 456 13.82 10.92 -21.30
C ARG A 456 13.73 11.75 -22.59
N LYS A 457 14.38 12.93 -22.58
CA LYS A 457 14.45 13.86 -23.71
C LYS A 457 15.20 13.28 -24.90
#